data_15056ad6f9e3475dc73f7c71ff092b56
#
_entry.id   15056ad6f9e3475dc73f7c71ff092b56
#
_cell.length_a   1.000
_cell.length_b   1.000
_cell.length_c   1.000
_cell.angle_alpha   90.00
_cell.angle_beta   90.00
_cell.angle_gamma   90.00
#
_symmetry.space_group_name_H-M   'P 1'
#
loop_
_entity.id
_entity.type
_entity.pdbx_description
1 polymer ?
#
loop_
_entity_poly.entity_id
_entity_poly.type
_entity_poly.pdbx_seq_one_letter_code
_entity_poly.pdbx_strand_id
1 'polypeptide(L)'
;MTYLSSNQLKQYESKGFVSPINIFSNDGAKKIRNEIEMIEKEMPGELEKSGRYNAHLISPLLDEVTHNPKILNAVESLIGKNILVCGTTLFIKNPNEKGFVSYHQAAKYIGLEPLHWATAWVATTHSNEHNGCMSMWPGSHKDSRNQHYQKFNE
;
A
#
# COMPACT_ATOMS: atom_id res chain seq x y z
N MET A 1 -6.73 8.87 -22.45
CA MET A 1 -5.28 8.60 -22.32
C MET A 1 -5.07 7.96 -20.95
N THR A 2 -4.31 6.89 -20.87
CA THR A 2 -3.97 6.27 -19.57
C THR A 2 -2.91 7.13 -18.86
N TYR A 3 -2.98 7.20 -17.53
CA TYR A 3 -1.99 7.95 -16.72
C TYR A 3 -0.63 7.24 -16.71
N LEU A 4 -0.64 5.91 -16.66
CA LEU A 4 0.58 5.11 -16.77
C LEU A 4 1.01 4.98 -18.24
N SER A 5 2.31 5.06 -18.48
CA SER A 5 2.90 4.81 -19.79
C SER A 5 2.75 3.35 -20.22
N SER A 6 2.85 3.08 -21.52
CA SER A 6 2.80 1.71 -22.06
C SER A 6 3.87 0.80 -21.44
N ASN A 7 5.06 1.33 -21.10
CA ASN A 7 6.11 0.57 -20.45
C ASN A 7 5.74 0.22 -19.00
N GLN A 8 5.12 1.14 -18.27
CA GLN A 8 4.64 0.91 -16.91
C GLN A 8 3.51 -0.14 -16.87
N LEU A 9 2.58 -0.09 -17.83
CA LEU A 9 1.53 -1.10 -17.97
C LEU A 9 2.13 -2.49 -18.25
N LYS A 10 3.07 -2.60 -19.20
CA LYS A 10 3.80 -3.85 -19.46
C LYS A 10 4.58 -4.35 -18.24
N GLN A 11 5.17 -3.45 -17.49
CA GLN A 11 5.86 -3.81 -16.24
C GLN A 11 4.88 -4.41 -15.23
N TYR A 12 3.73 -3.78 -15.01
CA TYR A 12 2.70 -4.28 -14.12
C TYR A 12 2.18 -5.65 -14.56
N GLU A 13 1.84 -5.80 -15.84
CA GLU A 13 1.37 -7.05 -16.42
C GLU A 13 2.39 -8.21 -16.27
N SER A 14 3.67 -7.90 -16.48
CA SER A 14 4.73 -8.93 -16.43
C SER A 14 5.17 -9.27 -15.02
N LYS A 15 5.29 -8.26 -14.14
CA LYS A 15 5.88 -8.40 -12.79
C LYS A 15 4.84 -8.43 -11.67
N GLY A 16 3.61 -7.92 -11.87
CA GLY A 16 2.59 -7.77 -10.85
C GLY A 16 2.70 -6.48 -10.03
N PHE A 17 3.66 -5.63 -10.35
CA PHE A 17 3.82 -4.32 -9.75
C PHE A 17 4.50 -3.34 -10.69
N VAL A 18 4.30 -2.05 -10.43
CA VAL A 18 4.99 -0.95 -11.09
C VAL A 18 5.48 0.05 -10.05
N SER A 19 6.75 0.41 -10.11
CA SER A 19 7.40 1.33 -9.18
C SER A 19 8.69 1.88 -9.82
N PRO A 20 9.10 3.13 -9.49
CA PRO A 20 8.34 4.13 -8.74
C PRO A 20 7.34 4.90 -9.61
N ILE A 21 6.32 5.48 -8.97
CA ILE A 21 5.40 6.45 -9.57
C ILE A 21 5.46 7.71 -8.72
N ASN A 22 5.83 8.85 -9.32
CA ASN A 22 5.95 10.11 -8.60
C ASN A 22 4.57 10.75 -8.38
N ILE A 23 4.05 10.63 -7.16
CA ILE A 23 2.75 11.17 -6.76
C ILE A 23 2.91 12.46 -5.95
N PHE A 24 3.71 12.41 -4.89
CA PHE A 24 3.93 13.50 -3.95
C PHE A 24 5.34 14.08 -4.08
N SER A 25 5.47 15.38 -3.80
CA SER A 25 6.77 15.98 -3.51
C SER A 25 7.29 15.50 -2.13
N ASN A 26 8.55 15.75 -1.84
CA ASN A 26 9.12 15.46 -0.54
C ASN A 26 8.35 16.17 0.60
N ASP A 27 7.93 17.43 0.38
CA ASP A 27 7.14 18.18 1.36
C ASP A 27 5.74 17.59 1.51
N GLY A 28 5.12 17.13 0.42
CA GLY A 28 3.85 16.42 0.47
C GLY A 28 3.93 15.12 1.27
N ALA A 29 4.95 14.31 1.04
CA ALA A 29 5.19 13.10 1.80
C ALA A 29 5.46 13.39 3.28
N LYS A 30 6.25 14.43 3.58
CA LYS A 30 6.51 14.89 4.95
C LYS A 30 5.24 15.38 5.66
N LYS A 31 4.36 16.10 4.95
CA LYS A 31 3.07 16.53 5.50
C LYS A 31 2.22 15.33 5.93
N ILE A 32 2.13 14.30 5.08
CA ILE A 32 1.39 13.07 5.38
C ILE A 32 2.00 12.36 6.59
N ARG A 33 3.32 12.26 6.65
CA ARG A 33 4.03 11.67 7.79
C ARG A 33 3.75 12.42 9.08
N ASN A 34 3.86 13.76 9.09
CA ASN A 34 3.59 14.57 10.27
C ASN A 34 2.17 14.37 10.80
N GLU A 35 1.19 14.19 9.92
CA GLU A 35 -0.18 13.88 10.30
C GLU A 35 -0.27 12.53 11.03
N ILE A 36 0.41 11.49 10.51
CA ILE A 36 0.44 10.17 11.15
C ILE A 36 1.11 10.27 12.53
N GLU A 37 2.24 10.96 12.64
CA GLU A 37 2.95 11.18 13.91
C GLU A 37 2.11 12.00 14.92
N MET A 38 1.29 12.94 14.43
CA MET A 38 0.36 13.70 15.28
C MET A 38 -0.75 12.79 15.83
N ILE A 39 -1.35 11.95 14.99
CA ILE A 39 -2.34 10.97 15.41
C ILE A 39 -1.75 10.02 16.47
N GLU A 40 -0.54 9.55 16.24
CA GLU A 40 0.17 8.67 17.18
C GLU A 40 0.40 9.33 18.54
N LYS A 41 0.71 10.63 18.55
CA LYS A 41 0.91 11.43 19.75
C LYS A 41 -0.40 11.74 20.49
N GLU A 42 -1.48 12.04 19.78
CA GLU A 42 -2.76 12.41 20.35
C GLU A 42 -3.58 11.20 20.82
N MET A 43 -3.39 10.06 20.16
CA MET A 43 -4.06 8.80 20.46
C MET A 43 -3.04 7.67 20.67
N PRO A 44 -2.27 7.69 21.77
CA PRO A 44 -1.20 6.72 22.02
C PRO A 44 -1.71 5.28 22.00
N GLY A 45 -1.03 4.42 21.25
CA GLY A 45 -1.35 3.00 21.12
C GLY A 45 -2.52 2.66 20.19
N GLU A 46 -3.24 3.63 19.64
CA GLU A 46 -4.33 3.34 18.69
C GLU A 46 -3.77 2.85 17.34
N LEU A 47 -2.68 3.43 16.84
CA LEU A 47 -2.05 3.00 15.60
C LEU A 47 -1.34 1.65 15.71
N GLU A 48 -1.06 1.18 16.93
CA GLU A 48 -0.53 -0.17 17.17
C GLU A 48 -1.63 -1.26 17.13
N LYS A 49 -2.89 -0.84 17.28
CA LYS A 49 -4.06 -1.72 17.33
C LYS A 49 -4.88 -1.60 16.03
N SER A 50 -6.12 -1.17 16.18
CA SER A 50 -7.08 -1.02 15.09
C SER A 50 -6.94 0.27 14.30
N GLY A 51 -6.43 1.35 14.91
CA GLY A 51 -6.33 2.67 14.28
C GLY A 51 -5.41 2.76 13.08
N ARG A 52 -4.49 1.80 12.90
CA ARG A 52 -3.70 1.71 11.68
C ARG A 52 -4.51 1.26 10.45
N TYR A 53 -5.67 0.66 10.68
CA TYR A 53 -6.59 0.27 9.61
C TYR A 53 -7.61 1.37 9.41
N ASN A 54 -7.83 1.72 8.14
CA ASN A 54 -8.82 2.74 7.76
C ASN A 54 -8.58 4.11 8.39
N ALA A 55 -7.32 4.49 8.63
CA ALA A 55 -6.96 5.80 9.19
C ALA A 55 -7.48 6.99 8.36
N HIS A 56 -7.82 6.79 7.09
CA HIS A 56 -8.48 7.79 6.26
C HIS A 56 -9.88 8.19 6.77
N LEU A 57 -10.53 7.35 7.59
CA LEU A 57 -11.84 7.68 8.17
C LEU A 57 -11.75 8.62 9.38
N ILE A 58 -10.56 8.79 9.95
CA ILE A 58 -10.34 9.65 11.13
C ILE A 58 -9.48 10.88 10.84
N SER A 59 -8.82 10.95 9.67
CA SER A 59 -8.00 12.09 9.27
C SER A 59 -8.39 12.58 7.89
N PRO A 60 -8.86 13.84 7.75
CA PRO A 60 -9.17 14.44 6.45
C PRO A 60 -7.98 14.43 5.49
N LEU A 61 -6.75 14.62 5.97
CA LEU A 61 -5.56 14.58 5.13
C LEU A 61 -5.29 13.17 4.60
N LEU A 62 -5.49 12.13 5.41
CA LEU A 62 -5.33 10.75 4.94
C LEU A 62 -6.46 10.35 3.99
N ASP A 63 -7.65 10.91 4.16
CA ASP A 63 -8.74 10.78 3.19
C ASP A 63 -8.40 11.44 1.85
N GLU A 64 -7.87 12.67 1.86
CA GLU A 64 -7.36 13.34 0.65
C GLU A 64 -6.31 12.49 -0.09
N VAL A 65 -5.48 11.72 0.61
CA VAL A 65 -4.52 10.80 -0.02
C VAL A 65 -5.24 9.71 -0.80
N THR A 66 -6.32 9.15 -0.26
CA THR A 66 -7.10 8.10 -0.95
C THR A 66 -7.82 8.63 -2.18
N HIS A 67 -8.16 9.91 -2.19
CA HIS A 67 -8.82 10.60 -3.31
C HIS A 67 -7.84 11.35 -4.22
N ASN A 68 -6.54 11.18 -4.03
CA ASN A 68 -5.54 11.88 -4.85
C ASN A 68 -5.68 11.50 -6.33
N PRO A 69 -5.91 12.48 -7.24
CA PRO A 69 -6.16 12.19 -8.64
C PRO A 69 -5.03 11.42 -9.34
N LYS A 70 -3.77 11.63 -8.94
CA LYS A 70 -2.64 10.91 -9.53
C LYS A 70 -2.64 9.43 -9.12
N ILE A 71 -3.02 9.13 -7.86
CA ILE A 71 -3.18 7.75 -7.39
C ILE A 71 -4.35 7.10 -8.13
N LEU A 72 -5.52 7.75 -8.14
CA LEU A 72 -6.72 7.23 -8.78
C LEU A 72 -6.50 6.99 -10.28
N ASN A 73 -5.88 7.93 -11.00
CA ASN A 73 -5.57 7.78 -12.42
C ASN A 73 -4.58 6.64 -12.70
N ALA A 74 -3.61 6.41 -11.80
CA ALA A 74 -2.70 5.28 -11.92
C ALA A 74 -3.45 3.95 -11.71
N VAL A 75 -4.30 3.87 -10.69
CA VAL A 75 -5.12 2.68 -10.40
C VAL A 75 -6.14 2.44 -11.52
N GLU A 76 -6.82 3.50 -12.02
CA GLU A 76 -7.73 3.42 -13.17
C GLU A 76 -7.05 2.80 -14.41
N SER A 77 -5.78 3.14 -14.62
CA SER A 77 -4.99 2.59 -15.73
C SER A 77 -4.80 1.07 -15.63
N LEU A 78 -4.96 0.48 -14.43
CA LEU A 78 -4.74 -0.95 -14.13
C LEU A 78 -6.04 -1.75 -14.05
N ILE A 79 -7.05 -1.22 -13.34
CA ILE A 79 -8.27 -1.95 -13.01
C ILE A 79 -9.55 -1.32 -13.58
N GLY A 80 -9.43 -0.20 -14.33
CA GLY A 80 -10.58 0.49 -14.92
C GLY A 80 -11.18 1.57 -14.03
N LYS A 81 -12.24 2.22 -14.53
CA LYS A 81 -12.80 3.46 -13.96
C LYS A 81 -13.61 3.29 -12.67
N ASN A 82 -14.21 2.15 -12.50
CA ASN A 82 -15.08 1.89 -11.35
C ASN A 82 -14.23 1.48 -10.15
N ILE A 83 -13.74 2.46 -9.41
CA ILE A 83 -12.83 2.26 -8.29
C ILE A 83 -13.58 2.48 -6.98
N LEU A 84 -13.41 1.56 -6.04
CA LEU A 84 -13.86 1.67 -4.67
C LEU A 84 -12.64 1.54 -3.75
N VAL A 85 -12.49 2.46 -2.79
CA VAL A 85 -11.51 2.33 -1.71
C VAL A 85 -12.03 1.29 -0.73
N CYS A 86 -11.41 0.13 -0.72
CA CYS A 86 -11.78 -0.95 0.21
C CYS A 86 -11.26 -0.69 1.63
N GLY A 87 -10.09 -0.05 1.73
CA GLY A 87 -9.49 0.30 3.01
C GLY A 87 -8.08 0.85 2.86
N THR A 88 -7.55 1.33 3.96
CA THR A 88 -6.15 1.75 4.07
C THR A 88 -5.48 1.06 5.25
N THR A 89 -4.16 0.88 5.16
CA THR A 89 -3.36 0.32 6.25
C THR A 89 -2.07 1.14 6.39
N LEU A 90 -1.80 1.60 7.60
CA LEU A 90 -0.52 2.23 7.93
C LEU A 90 0.49 1.15 8.32
N PHE A 91 1.59 1.07 7.59
CA PHE A 91 2.74 0.21 7.93
C PHE A 91 3.79 1.05 8.63
N ILE A 92 3.79 1.00 9.96
CA ILE A 92 4.73 1.71 10.82
C ILE A 92 5.74 0.70 11.33
N LYS A 93 7.03 1.01 11.16
CA LYS A 93 8.13 0.21 11.69
C LYS A 93 8.99 1.08 12.59
N ASN A 94 9.07 0.70 13.85
CA ASN A 94 9.91 1.36 14.81
C ASN A 94 11.38 0.87 14.71
N PRO A 95 12.36 1.71 15.06
CA PRO A 95 13.75 1.29 15.12
C PRO A 95 13.92 0.06 16.03
N ASN A 96 14.70 -0.93 15.56
CA ASN A 96 14.95 -2.19 16.26
C ASN A 96 13.74 -3.11 16.47
N GLU A 97 12.62 -2.83 15.86
CA GLU A 97 11.47 -3.73 15.88
C GLU A 97 11.78 -5.02 15.11
N LYS A 98 11.50 -6.18 15.75
CA LYS A 98 11.77 -7.50 15.14
C LYS A 98 10.64 -7.99 14.23
N GLY A 99 9.50 -7.30 14.24
CA GLY A 99 8.34 -7.66 13.43
C GLY A 99 8.62 -7.54 11.93
N PHE A 100 8.16 -8.53 11.16
CA PHE A 100 8.18 -8.48 9.70
C PHE A 100 6.89 -9.08 9.14
N VAL A 101 6.55 -8.67 7.94
CA VAL A 101 5.44 -9.29 7.18
C VAL A 101 6.06 -10.28 6.20
N SER A 102 5.68 -11.55 6.32
CA SER A 102 6.17 -12.61 5.42
C SER A 102 5.60 -12.42 4.00
N TYR A 103 6.26 -13.04 3.01
CA TYR A 103 5.73 -13.09 1.66
C TYR A 103 4.35 -13.74 1.63
N HIS A 104 3.41 -13.07 1.01
CA HIS A 104 2.03 -13.54 0.85
C HIS A 104 1.42 -12.99 -0.43
N GLN A 105 0.33 -13.60 -0.90
CA GLN A 105 -0.51 -13.06 -1.95
C GLN A 105 -1.71 -12.36 -1.29
N ALA A 106 -1.82 -11.03 -1.45
CA ALA A 106 -2.91 -10.24 -0.88
C ALA A 106 -4.29 -10.74 -1.30
N ALA A 107 -4.40 -11.24 -2.54
CA ALA A 107 -5.62 -11.83 -3.10
C ALA A 107 -6.27 -12.91 -2.22
N LYS A 108 -5.50 -13.60 -1.40
CA LYS A 108 -6.03 -14.65 -0.50
C LYS A 108 -6.92 -14.09 0.60
N TYR A 109 -6.65 -12.86 1.02
CA TYR A 109 -7.38 -12.21 2.11
C TYR A 109 -8.56 -11.37 1.60
N ILE A 110 -8.69 -11.24 0.28
CA ILE A 110 -9.69 -10.41 -0.37
C ILE A 110 -10.68 -11.35 -1.06
N GLY A 111 -11.88 -11.45 -0.52
CA GLY A 111 -12.92 -12.35 -1.03
C GLY A 111 -13.65 -11.85 -2.29
N LEU A 112 -12.94 -11.24 -3.24
CA LEU A 112 -13.52 -10.71 -4.48
C LEU A 112 -13.47 -11.72 -5.61
N GLU A 113 -14.55 -11.81 -6.38
CA GLU A 113 -14.65 -12.60 -7.60
C GLU A 113 -15.42 -11.82 -8.69
N PRO A 114 -14.85 -11.51 -9.85
CA PRO A 114 -13.44 -11.70 -10.19
C PRO A 114 -12.51 -10.79 -9.36
N LEU A 115 -11.26 -11.22 -9.22
CA LEU A 115 -10.26 -10.48 -8.45
C LEU A 115 -9.75 -9.26 -9.23
N HIS A 116 -10.50 -8.18 -9.19
CA HIS A 116 -10.06 -6.87 -9.67
C HIS A 116 -9.59 -6.02 -8.49
N TRP A 117 -8.31 -6.11 -8.19
CA TRP A 117 -7.71 -5.48 -7.02
C TRP A 117 -6.35 -4.87 -7.35
N ALA A 118 -6.10 -3.67 -6.85
CA ALA A 118 -4.79 -3.05 -6.85
C ALA A 118 -4.54 -2.37 -5.50
N THR A 119 -3.29 -2.42 -5.03
CA THR A 119 -2.86 -1.70 -3.84
C THR A 119 -1.91 -0.59 -4.25
N ALA A 120 -2.24 0.65 -3.87
CA ALA A 120 -1.33 1.78 -3.98
C ALA A 120 -0.53 1.90 -2.68
N TRP A 121 0.77 1.61 -2.75
CA TRP A 121 1.68 1.75 -1.61
C TRP A 121 2.37 3.11 -1.66
N VAL A 122 2.17 3.94 -0.64
CA VAL A 122 2.68 5.31 -0.56
C VAL A 122 3.80 5.38 0.48
N ALA A 123 5.02 5.69 0.04
CA ALA A 123 6.15 5.92 0.94
C ALA A 123 6.07 7.35 1.51
N THR A 124 5.93 7.48 2.82
CA THR A 124 5.97 8.76 3.54
C THR A 124 7.33 9.05 4.16
N THR A 125 8.22 8.07 4.14
CA THR A 125 9.62 8.15 4.57
C THR A 125 10.52 7.53 3.52
N HIS A 126 11.83 7.73 3.66
CA HIS A 126 12.81 7.01 2.86
C HIS A 126 12.62 5.50 3.07
N SER A 127 12.47 4.74 1.98
CA SER A 127 12.19 3.31 2.03
C SER A 127 13.25 2.55 1.23
N ASN A 128 14.03 1.72 1.92
CA ASN A 128 15.11 0.93 1.34
C ASN A 128 15.33 -0.36 2.14
N GLU A 129 16.24 -1.22 1.70
CA GLU A 129 16.52 -2.51 2.32
C GLU A 129 16.99 -2.41 3.78
N HIS A 130 17.66 -1.31 4.16
CA HIS A 130 18.16 -1.12 5.52
C HIS A 130 17.09 -0.75 6.54
N ASN A 131 15.94 -0.22 6.08
CA ASN A 131 14.83 0.16 6.94
C ASN A 131 13.56 -0.65 6.70
N GLY A 132 13.70 -1.80 6.05
CA GLY A 132 12.61 -2.77 5.89
C GLY A 132 11.56 -2.36 4.86
N CYS A 133 11.98 -1.92 3.68
CA CYS A 133 11.09 -1.68 2.57
C CYS A 133 10.29 -2.94 2.18
N MET A 134 9.19 -2.74 1.48
CA MET A 134 8.43 -3.84 0.89
C MET A 134 9.26 -4.50 -0.21
N SER A 135 9.30 -5.82 -0.21
CA SER A 135 9.90 -6.64 -1.26
C SER A 135 8.82 -7.37 -2.06
N MET A 136 8.99 -7.42 -3.37
CA MET A 136 8.03 -8.05 -4.28
C MET A 136 8.70 -9.19 -5.04
N TRP A 137 8.00 -10.30 -5.20
CA TRP A 137 8.46 -11.40 -6.06
C TRP A 137 7.88 -11.22 -7.46
N PRO A 138 8.71 -10.85 -8.46
CA PRO A 138 8.22 -10.54 -9.79
C PRO A 138 7.53 -11.74 -10.45
N GLY A 139 6.33 -11.52 -10.99
CA GLY A 139 5.56 -12.53 -11.71
C GLY A 139 4.69 -13.44 -10.83
N SER A 140 4.83 -13.40 -9.50
CA SER A 140 4.08 -14.26 -8.57
C SER A 140 2.56 -14.07 -8.61
N HIS A 141 2.08 -12.96 -9.13
CA HIS A 141 0.65 -12.70 -9.32
C HIS A 141 0.00 -13.59 -10.39
N LYS A 142 0.81 -14.22 -11.26
CA LYS A 142 0.35 -15.15 -12.31
C LYS A 142 0.15 -16.57 -11.79
N ASP A 143 0.73 -16.87 -10.63
CA ASP A 143 0.57 -18.19 -10.03
C ASP A 143 -0.85 -18.31 -9.45
N SER A 144 -1.39 -19.53 -9.48
CA SER A 144 -2.64 -19.82 -8.79
C SER A 144 -2.50 -19.45 -7.30
N ARG A 145 -3.63 -19.07 -6.65
CA ARG A 145 -3.64 -18.73 -5.22
C ARG A 145 -2.98 -19.83 -4.40
N ASN A 146 -1.71 -19.63 -4.05
CA ASN A 146 -0.92 -20.59 -3.29
C ASN A 146 -1.48 -20.73 -1.87
N GLN A 147 -1.43 -21.94 -1.31
CA GLN A 147 -1.74 -22.13 0.10
C GLN A 147 -0.66 -21.44 0.94
N HIS A 148 -1.06 -20.53 1.81
CA HIS A 148 -0.16 -19.94 2.79
C HIS A 148 -0.09 -20.85 4.02
N TYR A 149 1.10 -21.35 4.31
CA TYR A 149 1.36 -22.03 5.58
C TYR A 149 1.71 -20.98 6.62
N GLN A 150 0.82 -20.74 7.58
CA GLN A 150 1.18 -19.98 8.77
C GLN A 150 2.08 -20.89 9.62
N LYS A 151 3.37 -20.57 9.66
CA LYS A 151 4.22 -21.07 10.74
C LYS A 151 3.92 -20.19 11.95
N PHE A 152 3.15 -20.72 12.90
CA PHE A 152 3.15 -20.17 14.25
C PHE A 152 4.53 -20.47 14.83
N ASN A 153 5.29 -19.42 15.18
CA ASN A 153 6.46 -19.62 16.04
C ASN A 153 5.92 -19.99 17.42
N GLU A 154 6.15 -21.23 17.82
CA GLU A 154 6.04 -21.71 19.19
C GLU A 154 7.05 -20.99 20.07
#